data_d56e66490042486a2c1b4d7ddff00496
#
_entry.id   d56e66490042486a2c1b4d7ddff00496
#
_cell.length_a   1.000
_cell.length_b   1.000
_cell.length_c   1.000
_cell.angle_alpha   90.00
_cell.angle_beta   90.00
_cell.angle_gamma   90.00
#
_symmetry.space_group_name_H-M   'P 1'
#
loop_
_entity.id
_entity.type
_entity.pdbx_description
1 polymer ?
#
loop_
_entity_poly.entity_id
_entity_poly.type
_entity_poly.pdbx_seq_one_letter_code
_entity_poly.pdbx_strand_id
1 'polypeptide(L)'
;MNSISEVRPVARQLIASVVGVAVMAALFSAGTARAAPVVARAASTAAEGGEPAPECVRYTASWRYTHVTNGCDTTHRLTVEYADGFDVPCREVRPGETVTFPGYGTGGNSVLGVRLCTSP
;
A
#
# COMPACT_ATOMS: atom_id res chain seq x y z
N MET A 1 -14.45 39.82 -18.43
CA MET A 1 -15.78 39.56 -17.82
C MET A 1 -15.56 38.61 -16.70
N ASN A 2 -15.78 39.09 -15.49
CA ASN A 2 -15.46 38.42 -14.23
C ASN A 2 -16.54 37.43 -13.86
N SER A 3 -16.18 36.21 -13.48
CA SER A 3 -17.04 35.35 -12.70
C SER A 3 -16.28 34.91 -11.46
N ILE A 4 -16.56 35.63 -10.42
CA ILE A 4 -16.15 35.37 -9.05
C ILE A 4 -17.09 34.28 -8.54
N SER A 5 -16.56 33.07 -8.32
CA SER A 5 -17.31 32.01 -7.66
C SER A 5 -17.16 32.15 -6.16
N GLU A 6 -18.27 32.42 -5.58
CA GLU A 6 -18.59 32.70 -4.19
C GLU A 6 -18.35 31.49 -3.30
N VAL A 7 -17.47 31.65 -2.33
CA VAL A 7 -17.21 30.70 -1.27
C VAL A 7 -18.29 30.88 -0.19
N ARG A 8 -19.15 29.90 -0.05
CA ARG A 8 -20.14 29.86 1.06
C ARG A 8 -19.51 29.25 2.31
N PRO A 9 -19.55 29.95 3.44
CA PRO A 9 -19.17 29.38 4.71
C PRO A 9 -20.30 28.48 5.25
N VAL A 10 -19.96 27.23 5.52
CA VAL A 10 -20.89 26.30 6.16
C VAL A 10 -20.89 26.56 7.67
N ALA A 11 -22.07 26.81 8.18
CA ALA A 11 -22.38 27.19 9.54
C ALA A 11 -21.97 26.14 10.58
N ARG A 12 -21.41 26.66 11.67
CA ARG A 12 -21.26 26.01 12.98
C ARG A 12 -22.61 25.53 13.49
N GLN A 13 -22.71 24.25 13.79
CA GLN A 13 -23.74 23.79 14.72
C GLN A 13 -23.08 23.40 16.05
N LEU A 14 -23.24 24.28 16.99
CA LEU A 14 -23.08 24.04 18.41
C LEU A 14 -24.31 23.25 18.89
N ILE A 15 -24.14 22.05 19.37
CA ILE A 15 -25.13 21.39 20.20
C ILE A 15 -24.50 21.11 21.58
N ALA A 16 -24.88 21.94 22.51
CA ALA A 16 -24.71 21.71 23.91
C ALA A 16 -25.90 20.93 24.45
N SER A 17 -25.67 20.07 25.40
CA SER A 17 -26.60 19.49 26.38
C SER A 17 -26.27 18.02 26.60
N VAL A 18 -26.26 17.42 27.75
CA VAL A 18 -26.85 17.66 29.06
C VAL A 18 -26.10 16.73 30.05
N VAL A 19 -25.93 17.26 31.23
CA VAL A 19 -25.48 16.62 32.47
C VAL A 19 -26.41 15.45 32.84
N GLY A 20 -25.80 14.29 33.09
CA GLY A 20 -26.49 13.15 33.70
C GLY A 20 -25.56 12.49 34.71
N VAL A 21 -25.68 12.93 35.99
CA VAL A 21 -25.06 12.28 37.15
C VAL A 21 -25.86 11.03 37.48
N ALA A 22 -25.23 9.86 37.43
CA ALA A 22 -25.71 8.66 38.08
C ALA A 22 -24.52 7.96 38.75
N VAL A 23 -24.42 8.18 40.04
CA VAL A 23 -23.56 7.41 40.96
C VAL A 23 -24.23 6.06 41.18
N MET A 24 -23.58 4.99 40.78
CA MET A 24 -23.83 3.63 41.27
C MET A 24 -22.51 2.97 41.54
N ALA A 25 -22.18 2.92 42.81
CA ALA A 25 -21.13 2.08 43.36
C ALA A 25 -21.58 0.61 43.30
N ALA A 26 -20.82 -0.19 42.60
CA ALA A 26 -20.85 -1.64 42.74
C ALA A 26 -19.42 -2.15 42.81
N LEU A 27 -19.03 -2.48 44.01
CA LEU A 27 -17.82 -3.24 44.29
C LEU A 27 -17.99 -4.64 43.74
N PHE A 28 -17.21 -5.02 42.73
CA PHE A 28 -16.97 -6.42 42.41
C PHE A 28 -15.48 -6.65 42.21
N SER A 29 -15.04 -7.58 43.01
CA SER A 29 -13.70 -8.10 43.18
C SER A 29 -13.08 -8.68 41.94
N ALA A 30 -11.77 -8.45 41.85
CA ALA A 30 -10.73 -9.36 41.40
C ALA A 30 -11.08 -10.41 40.31
N GLY A 31 -10.66 -10.11 39.12
CA GLY A 31 -10.40 -11.07 38.07
C GLY A 31 -9.34 -10.49 37.15
N THR A 32 -8.08 -10.70 37.50
CA THR A 32 -6.96 -10.35 36.63
C THR A 32 -6.90 -11.33 35.47
N ALA A 33 -7.81 -11.23 34.54
CA ALA A 33 -7.63 -11.82 33.23
C ALA A 33 -6.79 -10.81 32.41
N ARG A 34 -5.50 -11.03 32.37
CA ARG A 34 -4.61 -10.43 31.42
C ARG A 34 -5.01 -10.96 30.02
N ALA A 35 -5.98 -10.34 29.43
CA ALA A 35 -6.18 -10.45 28.01
C ALA A 35 -5.00 -9.71 27.35
N ALA A 36 -4.00 -10.46 26.90
CA ALA A 36 -3.02 -9.94 25.97
C ALA A 36 -3.80 -9.34 24.79
N PRO A 37 -3.44 -8.14 24.31
CA PRO A 37 -4.01 -7.66 23.08
C PRO A 37 -3.60 -8.64 22.00
N VAL A 38 -4.54 -9.46 21.56
CA VAL A 38 -4.44 -10.14 20.28
C VAL A 38 -4.45 -8.99 19.29
N VAL A 39 -3.27 -8.53 18.92
CA VAL A 39 -3.11 -7.73 17.71
C VAL A 39 -3.60 -8.67 16.63
N ALA A 40 -4.84 -8.52 16.24
CA ALA A 40 -5.34 -9.07 15.01
C ALA A 40 -4.47 -8.43 13.93
N ARG A 41 -3.37 -9.10 13.63
CA ARG A 41 -2.58 -8.84 12.46
C ARG A 41 -3.57 -9.12 11.35
N ALA A 42 -4.14 -8.05 10.79
CA ALA A 42 -4.85 -8.16 9.55
C ALA A 42 -3.90 -8.92 8.65
N ALA A 43 -4.24 -10.17 8.38
CA ALA A 43 -3.64 -10.88 7.29
C ALA A 43 -4.08 -10.10 6.06
N SER A 44 -3.28 -9.09 5.71
CA SER A 44 -3.17 -8.71 4.33
C SER A 44 -2.83 -10.02 3.65
N THR A 45 -3.76 -10.58 2.95
CA THR A 45 -3.47 -11.46 1.85
C THR A 45 -2.64 -10.57 0.90
N ALA A 46 -1.35 -10.41 1.25
CA ALA A 46 -0.38 -10.04 0.28
C ALA A 46 -0.52 -11.11 -0.79
N ALA A 47 -1.04 -10.74 -1.94
CA ALA A 47 -0.67 -11.43 -3.15
C ALA A 47 0.82 -11.71 -2.99
N GLU A 48 1.26 -12.91 -3.34
CA GLU A 48 2.63 -13.41 -3.17
C GLU A 48 3.65 -12.53 -3.88
N GLY A 49 3.64 -11.26 -3.57
CA GLY A 49 4.63 -10.27 -3.92
C GLY A 49 5.80 -10.47 -2.96
N GLY A 50 6.93 -10.91 -3.47
CA GLY A 50 8.16 -11.01 -2.72
C GLY A 50 8.54 -9.67 -2.07
N GLU A 51 9.65 -9.65 -1.37
CA GLU A 51 10.21 -8.45 -0.77
C GLU A 51 10.38 -7.32 -1.81
N PRO A 52 10.19 -6.05 -1.44
CA PRO A 52 10.46 -4.92 -2.34
C PRO A 52 11.87 -5.01 -2.92
N ALA A 53 12.03 -4.65 -4.18
CA ALA A 53 13.35 -4.60 -4.80
C ALA A 53 14.25 -3.56 -4.10
N PRO A 54 15.58 -3.77 -4.06
CA PRO A 54 16.52 -2.81 -3.50
C PRO A 54 16.42 -1.44 -4.18
N GLU A 55 16.80 -0.38 -3.49
CA GLU A 55 16.74 1.00 -4.00
C GLU A 55 17.61 1.26 -5.25
N CYS A 56 18.62 0.42 -5.49
CA CYS A 56 19.45 0.46 -6.70
C CYS A 56 18.69 -0.05 -7.94
N VAL A 57 17.57 -0.73 -7.78
CA VAL A 57 16.68 -1.10 -8.88
C VAL A 57 15.76 0.07 -9.19
N ARG A 58 15.71 0.47 -10.44
CA ARG A 58 14.88 1.57 -10.91
C ARG A 58 13.93 1.11 -12.00
N TYR A 59 12.78 1.75 -12.11
CA TYR A 59 11.86 1.45 -13.20
C TYR A 59 11.29 2.72 -13.82
N THR A 60 10.90 2.59 -15.07
CA THR A 60 10.15 3.59 -15.82
C THR A 60 8.93 2.93 -16.43
N ALA A 61 7.75 3.40 -16.09
CA ALA A 61 6.50 2.88 -16.62
C ALA A 61 6.00 3.72 -17.79
N SER A 62 5.57 3.06 -18.84
CA SER A 62 4.82 3.65 -19.94
C SER A 62 3.46 2.97 -20.05
N TRP A 63 2.60 3.44 -20.92
CA TRP A 63 1.29 2.86 -21.09
C TRP A 63 1.31 1.40 -21.60
N ARG A 64 2.39 0.94 -22.22
CA ARG A 64 2.55 -0.41 -22.77
C ARG A 64 3.55 -1.27 -22.06
N TYR A 65 4.59 -0.64 -21.50
CA TYR A 65 5.74 -1.37 -21.00
C TYR A 65 6.26 -0.74 -19.72
N THR A 66 6.81 -1.58 -18.86
CA THR A 66 7.60 -1.17 -17.72
C THR A 66 9.03 -1.62 -17.95
N HIS A 67 9.95 -0.66 -17.98
CA HIS A 67 11.38 -0.92 -18.10
C HIS A 67 11.99 -0.93 -16.71
N VAL A 68 12.64 -2.02 -16.34
CA VAL A 68 13.30 -2.18 -15.04
C VAL A 68 14.79 -2.31 -15.26
N THR A 69 15.56 -1.45 -14.62
CA THR A 69 17.03 -1.42 -14.67
C THR A 69 17.59 -1.86 -13.34
N ASN A 70 18.45 -2.84 -13.35
CA ASN A 70 19.23 -3.24 -12.19
C ASN A 70 20.51 -2.40 -12.08
N GLY A 71 20.48 -1.39 -11.21
CA GLY A 71 21.66 -0.57 -10.89
C GLY A 71 22.50 -1.12 -9.73
N CYS A 72 22.20 -2.32 -9.23
CA CYS A 72 22.97 -2.98 -8.18
C CYS A 72 24.16 -3.72 -8.77
N ASP A 73 25.11 -4.10 -7.90
CA ASP A 73 26.31 -4.87 -8.28
C ASP A 73 26.03 -6.38 -8.37
N THR A 74 24.83 -6.81 -8.00
CA THR A 74 24.43 -8.22 -7.97
C THR A 74 23.26 -8.48 -8.90
N THR A 75 23.17 -9.71 -9.38
CA THR A 75 22.02 -10.18 -10.17
C THR A 75 20.81 -10.38 -9.27
N HIS A 76 19.66 -9.88 -9.71
CA HIS A 76 18.40 -10.04 -9.01
C HIS A 76 17.36 -10.71 -9.91
N ARG A 77 16.46 -11.48 -9.30
CA ARG A 77 15.25 -11.97 -9.95
C ARG A 77 14.12 -11.03 -9.60
N LEU A 78 13.58 -10.36 -10.59
CA LEU A 78 12.63 -9.27 -10.42
C LEU A 78 11.29 -9.57 -11.11
N THR A 79 10.24 -9.06 -10.53
CA THR A 79 8.91 -8.98 -11.12
C THR A 79 8.32 -7.59 -10.89
N VAL A 80 7.28 -7.24 -11.63
CA VAL A 80 6.56 -5.97 -11.47
C VAL A 80 5.18 -6.26 -10.91
N GLU A 81 4.82 -5.53 -9.87
CA GLU A 81 3.49 -5.56 -9.28
C GLU A 81 2.62 -4.47 -9.90
N TYR A 82 1.48 -4.86 -10.44
CA TYR A 82 0.49 -3.96 -11.04
C TYR A 82 -0.77 -3.86 -10.19
N ALA A 83 -1.45 -2.72 -10.28
CA ALA A 83 -2.65 -2.45 -9.48
C ALA A 83 -3.84 -3.37 -9.78
N ASP A 84 -3.89 -3.94 -10.98
CA ASP A 84 -4.91 -4.93 -11.37
C ASP A 84 -4.63 -6.35 -10.87
N GLY A 85 -3.50 -6.56 -10.19
CA GLY A 85 -3.10 -7.86 -9.66
C GLY A 85 -2.64 -8.86 -10.74
N PHE A 86 -2.36 -8.40 -11.95
CA PHE A 86 -1.87 -9.29 -13.00
C PHE A 86 -0.50 -9.86 -12.63
N ASP A 87 -0.40 -11.18 -12.67
CA ASP A 87 0.82 -11.89 -12.36
C ASP A 87 1.81 -11.82 -13.54
N VAL A 88 3.00 -11.29 -13.25
CA VAL A 88 4.06 -11.10 -14.22
C VAL A 88 5.21 -12.06 -13.91
N PRO A 89 5.69 -12.84 -14.89
CA PRO A 89 6.74 -13.81 -14.66
C PRO A 89 8.04 -13.13 -14.23
N CYS A 90 8.71 -13.77 -13.28
CA CYS A 90 10.02 -13.34 -12.80
C CYS A 90 11.08 -13.37 -13.89
N ARG A 91 11.92 -12.35 -13.91
CA ARG A 91 13.09 -12.26 -14.80
C ARG A 91 14.36 -12.08 -14.00
N GLU A 92 15.39 -12.76 -14.43
CA GLU A 92 16.75 -12.53 -13.97
C GLU A 92 17.33 -11.30 -14.66
N VAL A 93 17.85 -10.36 -13.87
CA VAL A 93 18.36 -9.08 -14.34
C VAL A 93 19.75 -8.88 -13.76
N ARG A 94 20.74 -8.83 -14.62
CA ARG A 94 22.16 -8.66 -14.25
C ARG A 94 22.48 -7.22 -13.90
N PRO A 95 23.60 -6.96 -13.22
CA PRO A 95 24.09 -5.60 -12.98
C PRO A 95 24.12 -4.77 -14.27
N GLY A 96 23.51 -3.59 -14.24
CA GLY A 96 23.45 -2.67 -15.37
C GLY A 96 22.47 -3.05 -16.48
N GLU A 97 21.82 -4.20 -16.40
CA GLU A 97 20.85 -4.66 -17.40
C GLU A 97 19.50 -3.98 -17.22
N THR A 98 18.83 -3.73 -18.35
CA THR A 98 17.44 -3.27 -18.40
C THR A 98 16.58 -4.33 -19.07
N VAL A 99 15.53 -4.76 -18.40
CA VAL A 99 14.52 -5.67 -18.93
C VAL A 99 13.18 -4.98 -19.09
N THR A 100 12.39 -5.46 -20.04
CA THR A 100 11.07 -4.91 -20.32
C THR A 100 10.01 -5.90 -19.88
N PHE A 101 9.08 -5.41 -19.07
CA PHE A 101 7.88 -6.12 -18.69
C PHE A 101 6.68 -5.59 -19.47
N PRO A 102 5.71 -6.44 -19.84
CA PRO A 102 4.48 -5.93 -20.43
C PRO A 102 3.77 -5.01 -19.42
N GLY A 103 3.42 -3.81 -19.86
CA GLY A 103 2.63 -2.88 -19.09
C GLY A 103 1.17 -2.96 -19.51
N TYR A 104 0.27 -2.93 -18.57
CA TYR A 104 -1.17 -2.98 -18.83
C TYR A 104 -1.80 -1.59 -18.66
N GLY A 105 -1.24 -0.60 -19.36
CA GLY A 105 -1.60 0.81 -19.16
C GLY A 105 -2.89 1.28 -19.83
N THR A 106 -3.66 0.41 -20.45
CA THR A 106 -4.95 0.79 -21.04
C THR A 106 -6.08 0.46 -20.07
N GLY A 107 -6.47 1.38 -19.24
CA GLY A 107 -7.59 1.16 -18.32
C GLY A 107 -7.30 1.61 -16.89
N GLY A 108 -6.29 2.46 -16.70
CA GLY A 108 -5.96 3.00 -15.39
C GLY A 108 -5.12 2.06 -14.52
N ASN A 109 -4.53 1.03 -15.12
CA ASN A 109 -3.57 0.20 -14.41
C ASN A 109 -2.29 0.99 -14.11
N SER A 110 -1.72 0.79 -12.94
CA SER A 110 -0.50 1.45 -12.51
C SER A 110 0.50 0.45 -11.94
N VAL A 111 1.78 0.80 -12.04
CA VAL A 111 2.84 0.05 -11.38
C VAL A 111 2.84 0.39 -9.90
N LEU A 112 2.66 -0.60 -9.05
CA LEU A 112 2.76 -0.45 -7.60
C LEU A 112 4.21 -0.54 -7.13
N GLY A 113 5.05 -1.30 -7.84
CA GLY A 113 6.46 -1.42 -7.52
C GLY A 113 7.13 -2.57 -8.26
N VAL A 114 8.44 -2.68 -8.01
CA VAL A 114 9.24 -3.83 -8.43
C VAL A 114 9.53 -4.68 -7.20
N ARG A 115 9.40 -5.98 -7.33
CA ARG A 115 9.57 -6.95 -6.25
C ARG A 115 10.67 -7.95 -6.57
N LEU A 116 11.33 -8.42 -5.53
CA LEU A 116 12.19 -9.60 -5.62
C LEU A 116 11.31 -10.84 -5.72
N CYS A 117 11.63 -11.73 -6.64
CA CYS A 117 10.97 -13.02 -6.70
C CYS A 117 11.47 -13.90 -5.57
N THR A 118 10.56 -14.45 -4.79
CA THR A 118 10.85 -15.61 -3.95
C THR A 118 11.24 -16.77 -4.87
N SER A 119 12.37 -17.39 -4.61
CA SER A 119 12.82 -18.57 -5.37
C SER A 119 11.73 -19.65 -5.38
N PRO A 120 11.61 -20.39 -6.49
CA PRO A 120 10.72 -21.54 -6.54
C PRO A 120 11.14 -22.61 -5.55
#